data_3c3a8469bcca13aab4770809deebedc5
#
_entry.id   3c3a8469bcca13aab4770809deebedc5
#
_cell.length_a   1.000
_cell.length_b   1.000
_cell.length_c   1.000
_cell.angle_alpha   90.00
_cell.angle_beta   90.00
_cell.angle_gamma   90.00
#
_symmetry.space_group_name_H-M   'P 1'
#
loop_
_entity.id
_entity.type
_entity.pdbx_description
1 polymer ?
#
loop_
_entity_poly.entity_id
_entity_poly.type
_entity_poly.pdbx_seq_one_letter_code
_entity_poly.pdbx_strand_id
1 'polypeptide(L)'
;MVVECRAGLDATDSSWMREILAQVRSSTWAGVVLDFSGLDSIDPGGRRMISNFHRGLAEVGRALEVVADRDGTRNAFLADNSFPVLQDLSELKRSIHEMAPERLQSMLAAGVRNSNLLGLRLRCPVCGFEDVRGWLPDPDRHDQAWLPHEITRQLVSHDPDNALIVDAYTVAVCPECLFAATRMDWFDSAALRLPATLPEGSVERLTKSFTRRRTIVQDVVLETPLQVFFGMPRLDRAVQCSWALAEESLRAVGRDRASTDGFGIGVALLMQAKFAKEGEDLERYFSASYVWLRQVVEQVGNYAEDRLAEASVYLLSVALALGRTSEAEQISRQIREKWSADPEMEAWIERARELVH
;
A
#
# COMPACT_ATOMS: atom_id res chain seq x y z
N MET A 1 -5.59 -7.71 14.47
CA MET A 1 -6.86 -8.46 14.71
C MET A 1 -7.12 -8.53 16.19
N VAL A 2 -8.35 -8.26 16.65
CA VAL A 2 -8.77 -8.47 18.06
C VAL A 2 -9.63 -9.72 18.13
N VAL A 3 -9.32 -10.62 19.06
CA VAL A 3 -10.05 -11.86 19.30
C VAL A 3 -10.55 -11.85 20.73
N GLU A 4 -11.85 -11.75 20.91
CA GLU A 4 -12.48 -11.82 22.25
C GLU A 4 -12.57 -13.28 22.72
N CYS A 5 -12.00 -13.55 23.88
CA CYS A 5 -12.01 -14.85 24.52
C CYS A 5 -13.06 -14.85 25.68
N ARG A 6 -14.27 -15.29 25.41
CA ARG A 6 -15.41 -15.22 26.34
C ARG A 6 -15.60 -16.45 27.24
N ALA A 7 -14.90 -17.54 26.97
CA ALA A 7 -14.95 -18.75 27.76
C ALA A 7 -13.56 -19.16 28.22
N GLY A 8 -13.48 -19.89 29.35
CA GLY A 8 -12.19 -20.37 29.87
C GLY A 8 -11.41 -21.12 28.77
N LEU A 9 -10.16 -20.77 28.59
CA LEU A 9 -9.27 -21.49 27.68
C LEU A 9 -8.94 -22.85 28.27
N ASP A 10 -9.53 -23.88 27.72
CA ASP A 10 -9.20 -25.26 28.02
C ASP A 10 -8.06 -25.73 27.11
N ALA A 11 -7.07 -26.42 27.68
CA ALA A 11 -5.94 -26.98 26.96
C ALA A 11 -6.32 -27.95 25.81
N THR A 12 -7.58 -28.39 25.78
CA THR A 12 -8.13 -29.30 24.76
C THR A 12 -8.56 -28.56 23.48
N ASP A 13 -8.80 -27.25 23.51
CA ASP A 13 -9.33 -26.49 22.37
C ASP A 13 -8.27 -25.63 21.70
N SER A 14 -7.26 -26.28 21.11
CA SER A 14 -6.22 -25.59 20.32
C SER A 14 -6.61 -25.38 18.86
N SER A 15 -7.79 -25.80 18.42
CA SER A 15 -8.22 -25.76 17.02
C SER A 15 -8.35 -24.33 16.51
N TRP A 16 -8.97 -23.46 17.29
CA TRP A 16 -9.18 -22.05 16.94
C TRP A 16 -7.86 -21.27 16.82
N MET A 17 -6.85 -21.58 17.64
CA MET A 17 -5.53 -20.93 17.55
C MET A 17 -4.83 -21.29 16.25
N ARG A 18 -4.94 -22.54 15.79
CA ARG A 18 -4.40 -22.96 14.50
C ARG A 18 -5.11 -22.27 13.35
N GLU A 19 -6.42 -22.10 13.45
CA GLU A 19 -7.22 -21.37 12.47
C GLU A 19 -6.83 -19.90 12.43
N ILE A 20 -6.72 -19.23 13.59
CA ILE A 20 -6.23 -17.83 13.65
C ILE A 20 -4.81 -17.74 13.10
N LEU A 21 -3.91 -18.67 13.43
CA LEU A 21 -2.54 -18.66 12.91
C LEU A 21 -2.52 -18.80 11.37
N ALA A 22 -3.38 -19.65 10.82
CA ALA A 22 -3.53 -19.78 9.37
C ALA A 22 -4.07 -18.51 8.74
N GLN A 23 -5.09 -17.86 9.33
CA GLN A 23 -5.62 -16.58 8.87
C GLN A 23 -4.58 -15.46 8.96
N VAL A 24 -3.79 -15.40 10.03
CA VAL A 24 -2.73 -14.39 10.20
C VAL A 24 -1.62 -14.60 9.18
N ARG A 25 -1.26 -15.84 8.87
CA ARG A 25 -0.26 -16.17 7.83
C ARG A 25 -0.69 -15.69 6.44
N SER A 26 -1.97 -15.82 6.12
CA SER A 26 -2.54 -15.39 4.84
C SER A 26 -2.98 -13.92 4.83
N SER A 27 -2.90 -13.20 5.95
CA SER A 27 -3.35 -11.82 6.10
C SER A 27 -2.18 -10.83 6.19
N THR A 28 -2.53 -9.57 6.04
CA THR A 28 -1.61 -8.44 6.19
C THR A 28 -1.60 -7.86 7.61
N TRP A 29 -2.20 -8.53 8.59
CA TRP A 29 -2.28 -8.02 9.96
C TRP A 29 -0.91 -7.98 10.63
N ALA A 30 -0.59 -6.85 11.28
CA ALA A 30 0.67 -6.65 12.00
C ALA A 30 0.78 -7.55 13.24
N GLY A 31 -0.36 -7.98 13.80
CA GLY A 31 -0.39 -8.81 14.98
C GLY A 31 -1.80 -9.24 15.39
N VAL A 32 -1.88 -9.93 16.51
CA VAL A 32 -3.10 -10.41 17.14
C VAL A 32 -3.20 -9.83 18.54
N VAL A 33 -4.37 -9.37 18.91
CA VAL A 33 -4.73 -9.01 20.29
C VAL A 33 -5.69 -10.06 20.79
N LEU A 34 -5.34 -10.74 21.86
CA LEU A 34 -6.26 -11.64 22.58
C LEU A 34 -6.87 -10.86 23.75
N ASP A 35 -8.17 -10.68 23.70
CA ASP A 35 -8.92 -9.99 24.75
C ASP A 35 -9.54 -10.99 25.72
N PHE A 36 -8.97 -11.05 26.91
CA PHE A 36 -9.42 -11.86 28.04
C PHE A 36 -10.18 -11.03 29.08
N SER A 37 -10.68 -9.86 28.72
CA SER A 37 -11.49 -9.03 29.60
C SER A 37 -12.67 -9.82 30.11
N GLY A 38 -12.83 -9.85 31.44
CA GLY A 38 -13.91 -10.62 32.08
C GLY A 38 -13.55 -12.07 32.44
N LEU A 39 -12.39 -12.62 32.11
CA LEU A 39 -11.93 -13.90 32.61
C LEU A 39 -11.24 -13.75 33.98
N ASP A 40 -11.72 -14.45 34.98
CA ASP A 40 -11.19 -14.37 36.35
C ASP A 40 -9.84 -15.10 36.51
N SER A 41 -9.60 -16.14 35.71
CA SER A 41 -8.35 -16.92 35.77
C SER A 41 -8.08 -17.66 34.47
N ILE A 42 -6.83 -18.02 34.27
CA ILE A 42 -6.36 -18.89 33.19
C ILE A 42 -5.53 -20.03 33.78
N ASP A 43 -5.78 -21.24 33.36
CA ASP A 43 -5.06 -22.42 33.84
C ASP A 43 -3.61 -22.51 33.26
N PRO A 44 -2.72 -23.32 33.80
CA PRO A 44 -1.38 -23.51 33.30
C PRO A 44 -1.32 -24.10 31.88
N GLY A 45 -2.35 -24.83 31.45
CA GLY A 45 -2.48 -25.37 30.10
C GLY A 45 -2.77 -24.27 29.07
N GLY A 46 -3.76 -23.44 29.39
CA GLY A 46 -4.12 -22.26 28.58
C GLY A 46 -2.95 -21.29 28.42
N ARG A 47 -2.18 -21.02 29.47
CA ARG A 47 -0.96 -20.20 29.40
C ARG A 47 0.08 -20.77 28.43
N ARG A 48 0.39 -22.06 28.54
CA ARG A 48 1.31 -22.74 27.62
C ARG A 48 0.83 -22.66 26.17
N MET A 49 -0.46 -22.80 25.97
CA MET A 49 -1.06 -22.70 24.63
C MET A 49 -0.86 -21.29 24.04
N ILE A 50 -1.06 -20.23 24.82
CA ILE A 50 -0.86 -18.86 24.39
C ILE A 50 0.63 -18.58 24.15
N SER A 51 1.54 -19.08 24.98
CA SER A 51 2.99 -18.96 24.77
C SER A 51 3.43 -19.68 23.48
N ASN A 52 2.84 -20.82 23.14
CA ASN A 52 3.08 -21.51 21.88
C ASN A 52 2.52 -20.73 20.68
N PHE A 53 1.34 -20.12 20.84
CA PHE A 53 0.73 -19.27 19.84
C PHE A 53 1.58 -18.03 19.58
N HIS A 54 2.08 -17.36 20.64
CA HIS A 54 3.02 -16.25 20.53
C HIS A 54 4.28 -16.64 19.74
N ARG A 55 4.86 -17.80 20.02
CA ARG A 55 6.02 -18.31 19.27
C ARG A 55 5.69 -18.51 17.79
N GLY A 56 4.54 -19.13 17.50
CA GLY A 56 4.09 -19.32 16.11
C GLY A 56 3.83 -18.01 15.36
N LEU A 57 3.36 -16.96 16.06
CA LEU A 57 3.24 -15.61 15.48
C LEU A 57 4.61 -14.97 15.26
N ALA A 58 5.53 -15.11 16.21
CA ALA A 58 6.89 -14.59 16.10
C ALA A 58 7.67 -15.21 14.92
N GLU A 59 7.46 -16.51 14.63
CA GLU A 59 8.04 -17.19 13.47
C GLU A 59 7.62 -16.58 12.13
N VAL A 60 6.42 -15.99 12.08
CA VAL A 60 5.89 -15.28 10.89
C VAL A 60 6.02 -13.75 11.01
N GLY A 61 6.81 -13.27 11.97
CA GLY A 61 7.09 -11.83 12.15
C GLY A 61 5.89 -11.03 12.66
N ARG A 62 4.95 -11.66 13.39
CA ARG A 62 3.75 -11.02 13.92
C ARG A 62 3.82 -10.86 15.42
N ALA A 63 3.20 -9.80 15.94
CA ALA A 63 3.13 -9.53 17.38
C ALA A 63 1.91 -10.18 18.01
N LEU A 64 2.03 -10.56 19.30
CA LEU A 64 0.91 -10.91 20.17
C LEU A 64 0.85 -9.89 21.30
N GLU A 65 -0.34 -9.35 21.55
CA GLU A 65 -0.67 -8.57 22.73
C GLU A 65 -1.85 -9.23 23.45
N VAL A 66 -1.87 -9.12 24.75
CA VAL A 66 -2.91 -9.69 25.59
C VAL A 66 -3.56 -8.58 26.40
N VAL A 67 -4.89 -8.51 26.38
CA VAL A 67 -5.66 -7.62 27.25
C VAL A 67 -6.26 -8.48 28.39
N ALA A 68 -6.01 -8.10 29.63
CA ALA A 68 -6.52 -8.78 30.81
C ALA A 68 -6.82 -7.76 31.93
N ASP A 69 -8.09 -7.55 32.19
CA ASP A 69 -8.59 -6.59 33.19
C ASP A 69 -8.66 -7.18 34.61
N ARG A 70 -8.71 -8.52 34.72
CA ARG A 70 -8.80 -9.22 36.01
C ARG A 70 -7.41 -9.58 36.56
N ASP A 71 -7.16 -9.26 37.83
CA ASP A 71 -5.88 -9.48 38.48
C ASP A 71 -5.38 -10.92 38.39
N GLY A 72 -6.27 -11.91 38.51
CA GLY A 72 -5.92 -13.33 38.44
C GLY A 72 -5.33 -13.70 37.06
N THR A 73 -6.02 -13.32 35.99
CA THR A 73 -5.58 -13.56 34.60
C THR A 73 -4.34 -12.74 34.27
N ARG A 74 -4.34 -11.46 34.65
CA ARG A 74 -3.23 -10.54 34.40
C ARG A 74 -1.93 -11.01 35.05
N ASN A 75 -1.96 -11.36 36.35
CA ASN A 75 -0.79 -11.84 37.07
C ASN A 75 -0.25 -13.17 36.52
N ALA A 76 -1.16 -14.03 36.01
CA ALA A 76 -0.77 -15.26 35.34
C ALA A 76 0.06 -15.05 34.08
N PHE A 77 -0.25 -14.00 33.32
CA PHE A 77 0.52 -13.64 32.12
C PHE A 77 1.79 -12.84 32.42
N LEU A 78 1.74 -11.91 33.40
CA LEU A 78 2.90 -11.12 33.80
C LEU A 78 4.03 -12.00 34.33
N ALA A 79 3.73 -13.16 34.92
CA ALA A 79 4.75 -14.09 35.41
C ALA A 79 5.60 -14.72 34.28
N ASP A 80 5.11 -14.71 33.04
CA ASP A 80 5.79 -15.33 31.89
C ASP A 80 6.67 -14.34 31.09
N ASN A 81 6.46 -13.03 31.23
CA ASN A 81 7.21 -11.94 30.59
C ASN A 81 7.46 -12.10 29.05
N SER A 82 6.71 -12.97 28.38
CA SER A 82 6.98 -13.35 27.00
C SER A 82 6.36 -12.38 25.99
N PHE A 83 5.34 -11.62 26.40
CA PHE A 83 4.57 -10.71 25.54
C PHE A 83 3.91 -9.60 26.36
N PRO A 84 3.56 -8.46 25.74
CA PRO A 84 2.88 -7.35 26.42
C PRO A 84 1.49 -7.75 26.95
N VAL A 85 1.21 -7.39 28.18
CA VAL A 85 -0.08 -7.57 28.85
C VAL A 85 -0.63 -6.20 29.20
N LEU A 86 -1.74 -5.85 28.60
CA LEU A 86 -2.43 -4.57 28.74
C LEU A 86 -3.62 -4.70 29.68
N GLN A 87 -3.98 -3.62 30.36
CA GLN A 87 -5.09 -3.61 31.31
C GLN A 87 -6.43 -3.52 30.61
N ASP A 88 -6.49 -2.77 29.54
CA ASP A 88 -7.70 -2.61 28.73
C ASP A 88 -7.39 -2.24 27.27
N LEU A 89 -8.40 -2.27 26.40
CA LEU A 89 -8.25 -1.88 24.97
C LEU A 89 -7.94 -0.38 24.80
N SER A 90 -8.22 0.46 25.78
CA SER A 90 -7.88 1.89 25.73
C SER A 90 -6.39 2.09 25.96
N GLU A 91 -5.77 1.27 26.79
CA GLU A 91 -4.32 1.19 26.96
C GLU A 91 -3.64 0.72 25.67
N LEU A 92 -4.21 -0.27 24.97
CA LEU A 92 -3.75 -0.69 23.64
C LEU A 92 -3.79 0.48 22.64
N LYS A 93 -4.91 1.19 22.56
CA LYS A 93 -5.03 2.38 21.67
C LYS A 93 -3.99 3.42 22.02
N ARG A 94 -3.75 3.67 23.31
CA ARG A 94 -2.71 4.59 23.79
C ARG A 94 -1.30 4.07 23.46
N SER A 95 -1.04 2.81 23.72
CA SER A 95 0.24 2.15 23.39
C SER A 95 0.55 2.22 21.90
N ILE A 96 -0.43 2.05 21.02
CA ILE A 96 -0.28 2.22 19.57
C ILE A 96 0.04 3.68 19.23
N HIS A 97 -0.61 4.65 19.90
CA HIS A 97 -0.36 6.08 19.69
C HIS A 97 0.99 6.56 20.26
N GLU A 98 1.41 5.95 21.38
CA GLU A 98 2.65 6.25 22.10
C GLU A 98 3.79 5.29 21.75
N MET A 99 3.59 4.38 20.79
CA MET A 99 4.65 3.46 20.36
C MET A 99 5.89 4.25 20.01
N ALA A 100 6.96 4.04 20.79
CA ALA A 100 8.22 4.72 20.57
C ALA A 100 8.63 4.60 19.10
N PRO A 101 9.11 5.66 18.46
CA PRO A 101 9.54 5.65 17.05
C PRO A 101 10.42 4.46 16.70
N GLU A 102 11.22 4.00 17.66
CA GLU A 102 12.13 2.84 17.52
C GLU A 102 11.40 1.51 17.38
N ARG A 103 10.28 1.31 18.11
CA ARG A 103 9.49 0.08 18.04
C ARG A 103 8.66 0.07 16.74
N LEU A 104 8.12 1.22 16.37
CA LEU A 104 7.46 1.41 15.07
C LEU A 104 8.47 1.16 13.93
N GLN A 105 9.68 1.68 14.03
CA GLN A 105 10.77 1.42 13.07
C GLN A 105 11.18 -0.06 13.05
N SER A 106 11.21 -0.73 14.18
CA SER A 106 11.50 -2.17 14.25
C SER A 106 10.41 -3.01 13.59
N MET A 107 9.14 -2.67 13.78
CA MET A 107 8.01 -3.34 13.10
C MET A 107 8.01 -3.06 11.59
N LEU A 108 8.29 -1.83 11.19
CA LEU A 108 8.45 -1.44 9.78
C LEU A 108 9.70 -2.10 9.17
N ALA A 109 10.82 -2.17 9.92
CA ALA A 109 12.04 -2.82 9.46
C ALA A 109 11.92 -4.36 9.40
N ALA A 110 11.15 -4.98 10.28
CA ALA A 110 10.87 -6.42 10.21
C ALA A 110 10.05 -6.76 8.95
N GLY A 111 9.08 -5.90 8.57
CA GLY A 111 8.36 -6.03 7.30
C GLY A 111 9.26 -5.86 6.07
N VAL A 112 10.27 -4.99 6.15
CA VAL A 112 11.24 -4.72 5.06
C VAL A 112 12.23 -5.88 4.85
N ARG A 113 12.60 -6.61 5.89
CA ARG A 113 13.61 -7.70 5.79
C ARG A 113 13.15 -8.88 4.93
N ASN A 114 11.84 -9.07 4.78
CA ASN A 114 11.26 -10.15 3.98
C ASN A 114 10.69 -9.66 2.64
N SER A 115 10.85 -8.37 2.31
CA SER A 115 10.31 -7.82 1.07
C SER A 115 11.42 -7.63 0.04
N ASN A 116 11.05 -7.87 -1.20
CA ASN A 116 11.86 -7.69 -2.39
C ASN A 116 11.93 -6.20 -2.80
N LEU A 117 11.66 -5.31 -1.85
CA LEU A 117 11.67 -3.88 -2.03
C LEU A 117 12.81 -3.24 -1.23
N LEU A 118 13.49 -2.30 -1.86
CA LEU A 118 14.41 -1.39 -1.20
C LEU A 118 13.62 -0.27 -0.53
N GLY A 119 13.71 -0.17 0.78
CA GLY A 119 13.15 0.94 1.56
C GLY A 119 14.02 2.19 1.43
N LEU A 120 13.42 3.29 1.01
CA LEU A 120 14.07 4.61 0.97
C LEU A 120 13.53 5.48 2.10
N ARG A 121 14.43 6.18 2.78
CA ARG A 121 14.07 7.25 3.71
C ARG A 121 14.16 8.59 3.00
N LEU A 122 13.03 9.27 2.88
CA LEU A 122 12.86 10.49 2.12
C LEU A 122 12.44 11.63 3.06
N ARG A 123 12.81 12.86 2.70
CA ARG A 123 12.34 14.07 3.37
C ARG A 123 11.26 14.75 2.51
N CYS A 124 10.16 15.12 3.15
CA CYS A 124 9.08 15.83 2.46
C CYS A 124 9.46 17.27 2.14
N PRO A 125 9.42 17.70 0.86
CA PRO A 125 9.75 19.08 0.50
C PRO A 125 8.65 20.09 0.89
N VAL A 126 7.45 19.61 1.23
CA VAL A 126 6.30 20.46 1.57
C VAL A 126 6.30 20.87 3.05
N CYS A 127 6.52 19.91 3.97
CA CYS A 127 6.46 20.16 5.40
C CYS A 127 7.77 19.89 6.15
N GLY A 128 8.79 19.36 5.48
CA GLY A 128 10.08 19.06 6.06
C GLY A 128 10.15 17.75 6.87
N PHE A 129 9.09 16.96 6.92
CA PHE A 129 9.08 15.68 7.62
C PHE A 129 10.15 14.73 7.05
N GLU A 130 11.00 14.15 7.92
CA GLU A 130 12.24 13.48 7.52
C GLU A 130 12.14 11.94 7.41
N ASP A 131 10.97 11.36 7.68
CA ASP A 131 10.80 9.91 7.67
C ASP A 131 9.66 9.45 6.71
N VAL A 132 9.60 10.07 5.54
CA VAL A 132 8.72 9.55 4.47
C VAL A 132 9.31 8.25 3.93
N ARG A 133 8.49 7.21 3.84
CA ARG A 133 8.92 5.92 3.32
C ARG A 133 8.59 5.80 1.84
N GLY A 134 9.64 5.63 1.05
CA GLY A 134 9.56 5.26 -0.36
C GLY A 134 10.00 3.81 -0.55
N TRP A 135 9.52 3.17 -1.59
CA TRP A 135 9.83 1.78 -1.90
C TRP A 135 10.20 1.64 -3.36
N LEU A 136 11.28 0.95 -3.65
CA LEU A 136 11.71 0.61 -5.00
C LEU A 136 11.89 -0.90 -5.10
N PRO A 137 11.53 -1.51 -6.25
CA PRO A 137 11.91 -2.89 -6.53
C PRO A 137 13.43 -3.04 -6.42
N ASP A 138 13.89 -4.12 -5.80
CA ASP A 138 15.31 -4.44 -5.74
C ASP A 138 15.73 -5.09 -7.08
N PRO A 139 16.49 -4.39 -7.94
CA PRO A 139 16.83 -4.90 -9.28
C PRO A 139 17.74 -6.12 -9.22
N ASP A 140 18.48 -6.33 -8.12
CA ASP A 140 19.40 -7.46 -7.99
C ASP A 140 18.69 -8.75 -7.55
N ARG A 141 17.44 -8.66 -7.14
CA ARG A 141 16.72 -9.78 -6.55
C ARG A 141 15.52 -10.26 -7.37
N HIS A 142 14.95 -9.39 -8.19
CA HIS A 142 13.68 -9.71 -8.84
C HIS A 142 13.52 -9.02 -10.19
N ASP A 143 13.02 -9.80 -11.14
CA ASP A 143 12.44 -9.25 -12.35
C ASP A 143 11.01 -8.78 -12.07
N GLN A 144 10.61 -7.68 -12.70
CA GLN A 144 9.23 -7.25 -12.73
C GLN A 144 8.52 -7.93 -13.90
N ALA A 145 7.36 -8.50 -13.63
CA ALA A 145 6.50 -9.03 -14.68
C ALA A 145 5.10 -8.44 -14.55
N TRP A 146 4.41 -8.37 -15.67
CA TRP A 146 3.00 -8.04 -15.71
C TRP A 146 2.17 -9.26 -15.28
N LEU A 147 1.10 -9.03 -14.52
CA LEU A 147 0.10 -10.07 -14.33
C LEU A 147 -0.57 -10.40 -15.67
N PRO A 148 -0.81 -11.67 -15.98
CA PRO A 148 -1.49 -12.06 -17.21
C PRO A 148 -2.83 -11.32 -17.37
N HIS A 149 -3.09 -10.79 -18.56
CA HIS A 149 -4.32 -10.04 -18.90
C HIS A 149 -4.62 -8.80 -18.03
N GLU A 150 -3.63 -8.34 -17.24
CA GLU A 150 -3.77 -7.16 -16.39
C GLU A 150 -2.62 -6.19 -16.62
N ILE A 151 -2.82 -4.92 -16.26
CA ILE A 151 -1.75 -3.91 -16.26
C ILE A 151 -1.09 -3.74 -14.89
N THR A 152 -1.34 -4.64 -13.98
CA THR A 152 -0.72 -4.69 -12.65
C THR A 152 0.65 -5.36 -12.73
N ARG A 153 1.65 -4.75 -12.16
CA ARG A 153 3.01 -5.29 -12.10
C ARG A 153 3.23 -6.01 -10.78
N GLN A 154 3.86 -7.17 -10.85
CA GLN A 154 4.31 -7.91 -9.68
C GLN A 154 5.81 -8.19 -9.74
N LEU A 155 6.44 -8.36 -8.60
CA LEU A 155 7.78 -8.91 -8.54
C LEU A 155 7.71 -10.42 -8.74
N VAL A 156 8.47 -10.92 -9.70
CA VAL A 156 8.62 -12.37 -9.89
C VAL A 156 9.51 -12.88 -8.77
N SER A 157 8.90 -13.53 -7.78
CA SER A 157 9.60 -14.22 -6.71
C SER A 157 9.70 -15.70 -7.04
N HIS A 158 10.78 -16.36 -6.60
CA HIS A 158 10.88 -17.82 -6.61
C HIS A 158 9.88 -18.50 -5.66
N ASP A 159 9.25 -17.72 -4.79
CA ASP A 159 8.19 -18.16 -3.90
C ASP A 159 6.85 -17.55 -4.36
N PRO A 160 5.97 -18.34 -5.03
CA PRO A 160 4.70 -17.87 -5.56
C PRO A 160 3.75 -17.36 -4.48
N ASP A 161 3.91 -17.80 -3.22
CA ASP A 161 3.06 -17.37 -2.10
C ASP A 161 3.42 -15.97 -1.59
N ASN A 162 4.55 -15.40 -2.03
CA ASN A 162 5.05 -14.07 -1.67
C ASN A 162 5.10 -13.09 -2.85
N ALA A 163 4.28 -13.30 -3.87
CA ALA A 163 4.17 -12.35 -4.98
C ALA A 163 3.76 -10.95 -4.46
N LEU A 164 4.61 -9.97 -4.69
CA LEU A 164 4.37 -8.59 -4.25
C LEU A 164 3.88 -7.76 -5.44
N ILE A 165 2.74 -7.12 -5.27
CA ILE A 165 2.22 -6.17 -6.26
C ILE A 165 3.02 -4.87 -6.17
N VAL A 166 3.85 -4.58 -7.17
CA VAL A 166 4.72 -3.39 -7.21
C VAL A 166 3.91 -2.10 -7.11
N ASP A 167 2.77 -2.06 -7.83
CA ASP A 167 1.94 -0.86 -7.90
C ASP A 167 1.34 -0.46 -6.55
N ALA A 168 1.25 -1.39 -5.59
CA ALA A 168 0.85 -1.09 -4.22
C ALA A 168 1.87 -0.22 -3.46
N TYR A 169 3.13 -0.20 -3.89
CA TYR A 169 4.22 0.48 -3.19
C TYR A 169 4.85 1.64 -4.00
N THR A 170 4.39 1.86 -5.22
CA THR A 170 4.94 2.90 -6.12
C THR A 170 4.76 4.31 -5.58
N VAL A 171 3.71 4.56 -4.78
CA VAL A 171 3.44 5.89 -4.24
C VAL A 171 4.10 6.08 -2.88
N ALA A 172 5.00 7.08 -2.75
CA ALA A 172 5.47 7.56 -1.45
C ALA A 172 4.48 8.58 -0.89
N VAL A 173 4.13 8.46 0.39
CA VAL A 173 3.18 9.34 1.08
C VAL A 173 3.82 9.95 2.31
N CYS A 174 3.79 11.28 2.45
CA CYS A 174 4.13 11.97 3.67
C CYS A 174 2.97 11.85 4.67
N PRO A 175 3.15 11.23 5.84
CA PRO A 175 2.05 11.06 6.80
C PRO A 175 1.60 12.37 7.47
N GLU A 176 2.45 13.41 7.47
CA GLU A 176 2.16 14.69 8.12
C GLU A 176 1.31 15.61 7.23
N CYS A 177 1.75 15.86 6.00
CA CYS A 177 1.06 16.79 5.10
C CYS A 177 0.29 16.09 3.96
N LEU A 178 0.33 14.77 3.90
CA LEU A 178 -0.36 13.95 2.90
C LEU A 178 0.07 14.25 1.46
N PHE A 179 1.22 14.88 1.28
CA PHE A 179 1.85 14.96 -0.03
C PHE A 179 2.21 13.54 -0.48
N ALA A 180 1.81 13.18 -1.69
CA ALA A 180 2.04 11.86 -2.23
C ALA A 180 2.49 11.95 -3.70
N ALA A 181 3.47 11.14 -4.09
CA ALA A 181 3.96 11.08 -5.45
C ALA A 181 4.50 9.70 -5.81
N THR A 182 4.39 9.34 -7.08
CA THR A 182 5.05 8.19 -7.69
C THR A 182 6.51 8.50 -8.04
N ARG A 183 6.83 9.76 -8.19
CA ARG A 183 8.17 10.26 -8.50
C ARG A 183 8.96 10.46 -7.21
N MET A 184 9.92 9.57 -6.96
CA MET A 184 10.79 9.66 -5.76
C MET A 184 11.71 10.89 -5.78
N ASP A 185 12.02 11.42 -6.97
CA ASP A 185 12.77 12.65 -7.16
C ASP A 185 12.01 13.93 -6.75
N TRP A 186 10.71 13.81 -6.44
CA TRP A 186 9.92 14.90 -5.85
C TRP A 186 10.12 15.02 -4.33
N PHE A 187 10.85 14.09 -3.73
CA PHE A 187 11.26 14.14 -2.33
C PHE A 187 12.77 14.39 -2.24
N ASP A 188 13.22 15.03 -1.16
CA ASP A 188 14.63 15.07 -0.85
C ASP A 188 15.08 13.68 -0.38
N SER A 189 16.17 13.17 -0.91
CA SER A 189 16.76 11.91 -0.47
C SER A 189 18.19 12.14 0.02
N ALA A 190 18.40 11.96 1.32
CA ALA A 190 19.74 12.02 1.90
C ALA A 190 20.64 10.88 1.37
N ALA A 191 20.07 9.69 1.12
CA ALA A 191 20.82 8.54 0.63
C ALA A 191 21.27 8.71 -0.83
N LEU A 192 20.42 9.30 -1.66
CA LEU A 192 20.70 9.54 -3.08
C LEU A 192 21.35 10.90 -3.35
N ARG A 193 21.47 11.77 -2.31
CA ARG A 193 21.97 13.15 -2.43
C ARG A 193 21.26 13.98 -3.50
N LEU A 194 19.99 13.69 -3.74
CA LEU A 194 19.17 14.37 -4.75
C LEU A 194 18.22 15.32 -4.03
N PRO A 195 18.25 16.63 -4.35
CA PRO A 195 17.24 17.56 -3.92
C PRO A 195 15.91 17.27 -4.63
N ALA A 196 14.82 17.65 -4.01
CA ALA A 196 13.50 17.56 -4.63
C ALA A 196 13.43 18.36 -5.94
N THR A 197 12.84 17.77 -6.97
CA THR A 197 12.69 18.39 -8.32
C THR A 197 11.29 18.96 -8.56
N LEU A 198 10.57 19.35 -7.48
CA LEU A 198 9.25 19.94 -7.58
C LEU A 198 9.26 21.24 -8.42
N PRO A 199 8.31 21.42 -9.35
CA PRO A 199 8.19 22.67 -10.09
C PRO A 199 7.99 23.89 -9.18
N GLU A 200 8.45 25.04 -9.60
CA GLU A 200 8.37 26.30 -8.86
C GLU A 200 6.93 26.61 -8.41
N GLY A 201 6.77 27.07 -7.17
CA GLY A 201 5.47 27.40 -6.56
C GLY A 201 4.59 26.20 -6.23
N SER A 202 5.05 24.96 -6.47
CA SER A 202 4.28 23.74 -6.16
C SER A 202 4.07 23.56 -4.65
N VAL A 203 5.07 23.90 -3.83
CA VAL A 203 4.99 23.77 -2.36
C VAL A 203 3.83 24.62 -1.82
N GLU A 204 3.66 25.85 -2.30
CA GLU A 204 2.57 26.72 -1.87
C GLU A 204 1.20 26.14 -2.27
N ARG A 205 1.06 25.66 -3.51
CA ARG A 205 -0.18 25.04 -4.00
C ARG A 205 -0.52 23.75 -3.25
N LEU A 206 0.48 22.92 -2.99
CA LEU A 206 0.35 21.70 -2.17
C LEU A 206 -0.05 22.04 -0.74
N THR A 207 0.50 23.10 -0.14
CA THR A 207 0.08 23.55 1.19
C THR A 207 -1.39 23.99 1.19
N LYS A 208 -1.81 24.76 0.20
CA LYS A 208 -3.22 25.20 0.07
C LYS A 208 -4.19 24.05 -0.17
N SER A 209 -3.78 22.98 -0.83
CA SER A 209 -4.62 21.80 -1.10
C SER A 209 -4.64 20.76 0.04
N PHE A 210 -3.99 21.02 1.17
CA PHE A 210 -3.92 20.09 2.30
C PHE A 210 -5.29 19.59 2.77
N THR A 211 -6.27 20.48 2.89
CA THR A 211 -7.64 20.12 3.35
C THR A 211 -8.27 19.06 2.44
N ARG A 212 -8.08 19.16 1.11
CA ARG A 212 -8.60 18.17 0.15
C ARG A 212 -7.91 16.81 0.34
N ARG A 213 -6.59 16.81 0.53
CA ARG A 213 -5.88 15.55 0.80
C ARG A 213 -6.30 14.92 2.12
N ARG A 214 -6.57 15.73 3.14
CA ARG A 214 -7.04 15.25 4.44
C ARG A 214 -8.40 14.57 4.35
N THR A 215 -9.32 15.01 3.49
CA THR A 215 -10.63 14.36 3.33
C THR A 215 -10.52 12.94 2.77
N ILE A 216 -9.46 12.62 2.00
CA ILE A 216 -9.23 11.28 1.44
C ILE A 216 -8.97 10.24 2.55
N VAL A 217 -8.35 10.67 3.63
CA VAL A 217 -7.95 9.78 4.75
C VAL A 217 -8.71 10.07 6.06
N GLN A 218 -9.77 10.88 6.01
CA GLN A 218 -10.47 11.33 7.21
C GLN A 218 -10.99 10.17 8.08
N ASP A 219 -11.49 9.11 7.45
CA ASP A 219 -12.03 7.93 8.15
C ASP A 219 -10.92 7.06 8.76
N VAL A 220 -9.71 7.14 8.21
CA VAL A 220 -8.55 6.35 8.63
C VAL A 220 -7.83 7.00 9.80
N VAL A 221 -7.70 8.33 9.80
CA VAL A 221 -6.95 9.09 10.82
C VAL A 221 -7.49 8.84 12.24
N LEU A 222 -8.76 8.46 12.35
CA LEU A 222 -9.40 8.18 13.64
C LEU A 222 -9.05 6.80 14.20
N GLU A 223 -8.54 5.89 13.35
CA GLU A 223 -8.38 4.47 13.70
C GLU A 223 -6.92 4.04 13.72
N THR A 224 -6.08 4.63 12.89
CA THR A 224 -4.69 4.17 12.69
C THR A 224 -3.74 5.33 12.43
N PRO A 225 -2.54 5.37 13.06
CA PRO A 225 -1.51 6.33 12.70
C PRO A 225 -1.14 6.21 11.21
N LEU A 226 -1.09 7.33 10.50
CA LEU A 226 -0.87 7.34 9.05
C LEU A 226 0.48 6.73 8.63
N GLN A 227 1.51 6.80 9.49
CA GLN A 227 2.79 6.13 9.27
C GLN A 227 2.64 4.61 9.19
N VAL A 228 1.76 4.03 10.02
CA VAL A 228 1.45 2.60 10.02
C VAL A 228 0.55 2.27 8.82
N PHE A 229 -0.46 3.09 8.57
CA PHE A 229 -1.40 2.90 7.47
C PHE A 229 -0.72 2.87 6.10
N PHE A 230 0.25 3.78 5.85
CA PHE A 230 1.03 3.80 4.61
C PHE A 230 2.35 3.01 4.69
N GLY A 231 2.56 2.27 5.79
CA GLY A 231 3.71 1.38 5.98
C GLY A 231 3.61 0.10 5.15
N MET A 232 4.40 -0.91 5.55
CA MET A 232 4.32 -2.26 4.99
C MET A 232 3.79 -3.25 6.05
N PRO A 233 2.98 -4.21 5.64
CA PRO A 233 2.36 -4.38 4.32
C PRO A 233 1.21 -3.38 4.11
N ARG A 234 1.02 -2.91 2.87
CA ARG A 234 -0.10 -2.04 2.52
C ARG A 234 -1.35 -2.85 2.22
N LEU A 235 -2.44 -2.52 2.89
CA LEU A 235 -3.77 -3.02 2.56
C LEU A 235 -4.33 -2.29 1.33
N ASP A 236 -5.26 -2.90 0.61
CA ASP A 236 -5.89 -2.31 -0.58
C ASP A 236 -6.43 -0.89 -0.32
N ARG A 237 -7.04 -0.67 0.86
CA ARG A 237 -7.49 0.68 1.25
C ARG A 237 -6.34 1.68 1.36
N ALA A 238 -5.20 1.28 1.89
CA ALA A 238 -4.02 2.16 1.97
C ALA A 238 -3.43 2.41 0.59
N VAL A 239 -3.44 1.41 -0.28
CA VAL A 239 -3.02 1.55 -1.68
C VAL A 239 -3.95 2.50 -2.41
N GLN A 240 -5.26 2.30 -2.35
CA GLN A 240 -6.26 3.19 -2.95
C GLN A 240 -6.12 4.63 -2.46
N CYS A 241 -6.01 4.84 -1.14
CA CYS A 241 -5.78 6.16 -0.57
C CYS A 241 -4.46 6.79 -1.05
N SER A 242 -3.37 6.01 -1.16
CA SER A 242 -2.08 6.52 -1.62
C SER A 242 -2.17 7.04 -3.06
N TRP A 243 -2.86 6.34 -3.94
CA TRP A 243 -3.10 6.76 -5.32
C TRP A 243 -4.04 7.95 -5.42
N ALA A 244 -5.09 8.03 -4.59
CA ALA A 244 -5.96 9.21 -4.51
C ALA A 244 -5.21 10.47 -4.02
N LEU A 245 -4.31 10.30 -3.04
CA LEU A 245 -3.42 11.37 -2.58
C LEU A 245 -2.42 11.80 -3.65
N ALA A 246 -1.90 10.85 -4.44
CA ALA A 246 -1.02 11.16 -5.57
C ALA A 246 -1.76 11.95 -6.65
N GLU A 247 -2.98 11.55 -7.00
CA GLU A 247 -3.83 12.30 -7.93
C GLU A 247 -4.06 13.75 -7.48
N GLU A 248 -4.51 13.95 -6.22
CA GLU A 248 -4.74 15.31 -5.70
C GLU A 248 -3.45 16.12 -5.62
N SER A 249 -2.31 15.48 -5.32
CA SER A 249 -0.99 16.13 -5.33
C SER A 249 -0.58 16.55 -6.74
N LEU A 250 -0.77 15.70 -7.76
CA LEU A 250 -0.50 16.02 -9.15
C LEU A 250 -1.36 17.20 -9.65
N ARG A 251 -2.64 17.22 -9.30
CA ARG A 251 -3.54 18.35 -9.59
C ARG A 251 -3.07 19.65 -8.94
N ALA A 252 -2.57 19.58 -7.71
CA ALA A 252 -2.05 20.75 -6.99
C ALA A 252 -0.70 21.22 -7.53
N VAL A 253 0.15 20.31 -8.02
CA VAL A 253 1.44 20.68 -8.65
C VAL A 253 1.23 21.41 -9.97
N GLY A 254 0.27 20.99 -10.80
CA GLY A 254 -0.10 21.69 -12.03
C GLY A 254 -0.66 23.08 -11.75
N ARG A 255 -0.29 24.07 -12.57
CA ARG A 255 -0.85 25.44 -12.51
C ARG A 255 -2.21 25.50 -13.21
N ASP A 256 -2.31 24.77 -14.30
CA ASP A 256 -3.49 24.67 -15.15
C ASP A 256 -3.53 23.27 -15.79
N ARG A 257 -4.54 23.01 -16.61
CA ARG A 257 -4.71 21.72 -17.26
C ARG A 257 -3.56 21.36 -18.21
N ALA A 258 -2.92 22.35 -18.83
CA ALA A 258 -1.84 22.11 -19.77
C ALA A 258 -0.51 21.76 -19.07
N SER A 259 -0.29 22.32 -17.88
CA SER A 259 0.90 22.06 -17.06
C SER A 259 0.74 20.89 -16.10
N THR A 260 -0.44 20.27 -16.05
CA THR A 260 -0.75 19.14 -15.17
C THR A 260 -0.29 17.85 -15.84
N ASP A 261 0.37 16.98 -15.09
CA ASP A 261 0.76 15.64 -15.57
C ASP A 261 -0.48 14.75 -15.79
N GLY A 262 -1.01 14.81 -17.01
CA GLY A 262 -2.19 14.06 -17.41
C GLY A 262 -1.97 12.56 -17.38
N PHE A 263 -0.75 12.09 -17.70
CA PHE A 263 -0.39 10.68 -17.60
C PHE A 263 -0.46 10.20 -16.13
N GLY A 264 0.24 10.88 -15.23
CA GLY A 264 0.24 10.54 -13.81
C GLY A 264 -1.16 10.51 -13.20
N ILE A 265 -2.03 11.47 -13.55
CA ILE A 265 -3.44 11.48 -13.09
C ILE A 265 -4.21 10.30 -13.69
N GLY A 266 -4.07 10.01 -14.98
CA GLY A 266 -4.73 8.88 -15.62
C GLY A 266 -4.37 7.55 -14.97
N VAL A 267 -3.08 7.33 -14.70
CA VAL A 267 -2.60 6.13 -13.97
C VAL A 267 -3.11 6.09 -12.54
N ALA A 268 -3.08 7.21 -11.82
CA ALA A 268 -3.56 7.26 -10.44
C ALA A 268 -5.05 6.90 -10.33
N LEU A 269 -5.89 7.36 -11.24
CA LEU A 269 -7.30 7.00 -11.31
C LEU A 269 -7.50 5.51 -11.64
N LEU A 270 -6.72 4.98 -12.58
CA LEU A 270 -6.76 3.57 -12.94
C LEU A 270 -6.39 2.68 -11.73
N MET A 271 -5.33 3.03 -11.00
CA MET A 271 -4.92 2.28 -9.81
C MET A 271 -5.94 2.40 -8.67
N GLN A 272 -6.61 3.55 -8.52
CA GLN A 272 -7.73 3.66 -7.58
C GLN A 272 -8.84 2.66 -7.92
N ALA A 273 -9.19 2.50 -9.20
CA ALA A 273 -10.17 1.50 -9.63
C ALA A 273 -9.71 0.06 -9.34
N LYS A 274 -8.44 -0.24 -9.58
CA LYS A 274 -7.86 -1.58 -9.36
C LYS A 274 -7.88 -2.02 -7.89
N PHE A 275 -7.68 -1.10 -6.98
CA PHE A 275 -7.66 -1.36 -5.52
C PHE A 275 -8.94 -0.92 -4.81
N ALA A 276 -10.00 -0.62 -5.57
CA ALA A 276 -11.30 -0.25 -5.01
C ALA A 276 -12.01 -1.45 -4.40
N LYS A 277 -12.81 -1.19 -3.35
CA LYS A 277 -13.65 -2.22 -2.74
C LYS A 277 -14.86 -2.56 -3.62
N GLU A 278 -15.39 -3.76 -3.45
CA GLU A 278 -16.68 -4.13 -4.01
C GLU A 278 -17.76 -3.09 -3.65
N GLY A 279 -18.56 -2.68 -4.65
CA GLY A 279 -19.63 -1.69 -4.48
C GLY A 279 -19.20 -0.24 -4.68
N GLU A 280 -17.92 0.06 -4.88
CA GLU A 280 -17.48 1.38 -5.32
C GLU A 280 -17.81 1.61 -6.80
N ASP A 281 -18.01 2.88 -7.17
CA ASP A 281 -18.29 3.26 -8.56
C ASP A 281 -17.01 3.18 -9.43
N LEU A 282 -16.68 1.97 -9.86
CA LEU A 282 -15.50 1.69 -10.69
C LEU A 282 -15.57 2.39 -12.04
N GLU A 283 -16.78 2.48 -12.62
CA GLU A 283 -16.99 3.13 -13.93
C GLU A 283 -16.56 4.59 -13.89
N ARG A 284 -16.79 5.28 -12.79
CA ARG A 284 -16.34 6.67 -12.60
C ARG A 284 -14.82 6.80 -12.70
N TYR A 285 -14.08 5.91 -12.02
CA TYR A 285 -12.62 5.93 -12.06
C TYR A 285 -12.09 5.59 -13.44
N PHE A 286 -12.60 4.54 -14.06
CA PHE A 286 -12.20 4.15 -15.42
C PHE A 286 -12.54 5.24 -16.44
N SER A 287 -13.74 5.82 -16.39
CA SER A 287 -14.13 6.91 -17.30
C SER A 287 -13.23 8.14 -17.13
N ALA A 288 -12.91 8.52 -15.90
CA ALA A 288 -12.02 9.64 -15.64
C ALA A 288 -10.58 9.35 -16.11
N SER A 289 -10.06 8.15 -15.83
CA SER A 289 -8.74 7.70 -16.32
C SER A 289 -8.67 7.72 -17.84
N TYR A 290 -9.71 7.19 -18.51
CA TYR A 290 -9.83 7.19 -19.96
C TYR A 290 -9.65 8.60 -20.56
N VAL A 291 -10.35 9.60 -20.00
CA VAL A 291 -10.28 10.99 -20.51
C VAL A 291 -8.86 11.56 -20.42
N TRP A 292 -8.16 11.30 -19.31
CA TRP A 292 -6.80 11.79 -19.12
C TRP A 292 -5.79 11.06 -20.01
N LEU A 293 -5.82 9.73 -20.06
CA LEU A 293 -4.90 8.94 -20.88
C LEU A 293 -5.10 9.21 -22.37
N ARG A 294 -6.35 9.33 -22.83
CA ARG A 294 -6.66 9.70 -24.20
C ARG A 294 -6.07 11.07 -24.58
N GLN A 295 -6.22 12.06 -23.69
CA GLN A 295 -5.64 13.37 -23.91
C GLN A 295 -4.11 13.30 -24.05
N VAL A 296 -3.41 12.47 -23.27
CA VAL A 296 -1.97 12.23 -23.36
C VAL A 296 -1.59 11.65 -24.72
N VAL A 297 -2.30 10.60 -25.15
CA VAL A 297 -2.04 9.92 -26.44
C VAL A 297 -2.31 10.85 -27.64
N GLU A 298 -3.29 11.74 -27.53
CA GLU A 298 -3.62 12.72 -28.58
C GLU A 298 -2.63 13.90 -28.63
N GLN A 299 -1.89 14.20 -27.56
CA GLN A 299 -0.90 15.29 -27.48
C GLN A 299 0.49 14.82 -27.92
N VAL A 300 0.61 14.37 -29.15
CA VAL A 300 1.87 13.93 -29.77
C VAL A 300 2.91 15.06 -29.74
N GLY A 301 4.08 14.77 -29.18
CA GLY A 301 5.21 15.71 -29.08
C GLY A 301 5.42 16.34 -27.69
N ASN A 302 4.47 16.18 -26.76
CA ASN A 302 4.62 16.65 -25.38
C ASN A 302 5.23 15.60 -24.43
N TYR A 303 5.28 14.35 -24.88
CA TYR A 303 5.77 13.22 -24.09
C TYR A 303 6.81 12.42 -24.89
N ALA A 304 7.75 11.79 -24.19
CA ALA A 304 8.66 10.84 -24.78
C ALA A 304 7.92 9.61 -25.33
N GLU A 305 8.47 8.95 -26.35
CA GLU A 305 7.79 7.86 -27.05
C GLU A 305 7.49 6.65 -26.14
N ASP A 306 8.38 6.32 -25.22
CA ASP A 306 8.17 5.27 -24.21
C ASP A 306 6.95 5.58 -23.32
N ARG A 307 6.81 6.84 -22.91
CA ARG A 307 5.67 7.30 -22.11
C ARG A 307 4.37 7.29 -22.91
N LEU A 308 4.42 7.58 -24.20
CA LEU A 308 3.25 7.49 -25.08
C LEU A 308 2.84 6.04 -25.32
N ALA A 309 3.79 5.12 -25.46
CA ALA A 309 3.52 3.70 -25.58
C ALA A 309 2.86 3.15 -24.29
N GLU A 310 3.42 3.48 -23.14
CA GLU A 310 2.84 3.14 -21.82
C GLU A 310 1.43 3.70 -21.66
N ALA A 311 1.20 4.98 -21.99
CA ALA A 311 -0.11 5.61 -21.92
C ALA A 311 -1.12 4.94 -22.85
N SER A 312 -0.70 4.50 -24.03
CA SER A 312 -1.56 3.82 -25.01
C SER A 312 -1.99 2.43 -24.50
N VAL A 313 -1.08 1.70 -23.86
CA VAL A 313 -1.39 0.38 -23.24
C VAL A 313 -2.35 0.55 -22.05
N TYR A 314 -2.15 1.55 -21.21
CA TYR A 314 -3.09 1.86 -20.13
C TYR A 314 -4.46 2.31 -20.67
N LEU A 315 -4.50 3.13 -21.73
CA LEU A 315 -5.74 3.53 -22.39
C LEU A 315 -6.50 2.31 -22.94
N LEU A 316 -5.78 1.38 -23.57
CA LEU A 316 -6.33 0.10 -24.06
C LEU A 316 -6.98 -0.68 -22.92
N SER A 317 -6.29 -0.88 -21.80
CA SER A 317 -6.83 -1.58 -20.64
C SER A 317 -8.08 -0.92 -20.09
N VAL A 318 -8.10 0.40 -20.01
CA VAL A 318 -9.27 1.16 -19.52
C VAL A 318 -10.44 1.05 -20.51
N ALA A 319 -10.18 1.08 -21.83
CA ALA A 319 -11.21 0.88 -22.85
C ALA A 319 -11.88 -0.51 -22.72
N LEU A 320 -11.08 -1.55 -22.48
CA LEU A 320 -11.57 -2.91 -22.22
C LEU A 320 -12.41 -2.98 -20.94
N ALA A 321 -11.95 -2.37 -19.84
CA ALA A 321 -12.68 -2.33 -18.58
C ALA A 321 -14.02 -1.59 -18.69
N LEU A 322 -14.14 -0.62 -19.61
CA LEU A 322 -15.39 0.09 -19.93
C LEU A 322 -16.26 -0.64 -20.97
N GLY A 323 -15.87 -1.84 -21.42
CA GLY A 323 -16.60 -2.59 -22.45
C GLY A 323 -16.53 -1.99 -23.85
N ARG A 324 -15.59 -1.06 -24.13
CA ARG A 324 -15.41 -0.38 -25.42
C ARG A 324 -14.54 -1.21 -26.37
N THR A 325 -14.99 -2.43 -26.68
CA THR A 325 -14.19 -3.43 -27.41
C THR A 325 -13.68 -2.93 -28.77
N SER A 326 -14.54 -2.31 -29.59
CA SER A 326 -14.12 -1.80 -30.90
C SER A 326 -13.05 -0.70 -30.81
N GLU A 327 -13.12 0.13 -29.78
CA GLU A 327 -12.14 1.19 -29.54
C GLU A 327 -10.82 0.58 -29.01
N ALA A 328 -10.90 -0.43 -28.15
CA ALA A 328 -9.75 -1.18 -27.68
C ALA A 328 -8.99 -1.86 -28.83
N GLU A 329 -9.69 -2.50 -29.75
CA GLU A 329 -9.10 -3.08 -30.96
C GLU A 329 -8.40 -2.03 -31.84
N GLN A 330 -9.02 -0.85 -31.98
CA GLN A 330 -8.43 0.26 -32.73
C GLN A 330 -7.15 0.75 -32.05
N ILE A 331 -7.14 0.96 -30.72
CA ILE A 331 -5.96 1.37 -29.94
C ILE A 331 -4.85 0.32 -30.09
N SER A 332 -5.16 -0.95 -29.93
CA SER A 332 -4.19 -2.05 -30.10
C SER A 332 -3.55 -2.07 -31.49
N ARG A 333 -4.36 -1.79 -32.53
CA ARG A 333 -3.86 -1.67 -33.92
C ARG A 333 -2.91 -0.47 -34.06
N GLN A 334 -3.30 0.70 -33.53
CA GLN A 334 -2.47 1.91 -33.56
C GLN A 334 -1.14 1.72 -32.85
N ILE A 335 -1.11 1.05 -31.70
CA ILE A 335 0.13 0.71 -30.98
C ILE A 335 1.06 -0.09 -31.89
N ARG A 336 0.56 -1.14 -32.54
CA ARG A 336 1.34 -1.98 -33.45
C ARG A 336 1.84 -1.21 -34.67
N GLU A 337 0.96 -0.46 -35.33
CA GLU A 337 1.31 0.30 -36.55
C GLU A 337 2.37 1.38 -36.26
N LYS A 338 2.26 2.06 -35.11
CA LYS A 338 3.17 3.16 -34.77
C LYS A 338 4.57 2.69 -34.39
N TRP A 339 4.67 1.60 -33.62
CA TRP A 339 5.93 1.18 -32.97
C TRP A 339 6.50 -0.15 -33.48
N SER A 340 5.90 -0.79 -34.49
CA SER A 340 6.37 -2.10 -35.02
C SER A 340 7.81 -2.12 -35.52
N ALA A 341 8.38 -0.98 -35.86
CA ALA A 341 9.76 -0.84 -36.32
C ALA A 341 10.76 -0.53 -35.20
N ASP A 342 10.28 -0.30 -33.96
CA ASP A 342 11.12 0.09 -32.83
C ASP A 342 11.28 -1.09 -31.85
N PRO A 343 12.48 -1.71 -31.76
CA PRO A 343 12.71 -2.83 -30.85
C PRO A 343 12.56 -2.47 -29.36
N GLU A 344 12.77 -1.22 -28.97
CA GLU A 344 12.60 -0.76 -27.59
C GLU A 344 11.14 -0.76 -27.16
N MET A 345 10.21 -0.74 -28.12
CA MET A 345 8.77 -0.74 -27.88
C MET A 345 8.11 -2.15 -27.91
N GLU A 346 8.91 -3.20 -28.20
CA GLU A 346 8.40 -4.57 -28.35
C GLU A 346 7.61 -5.04 -27.12
N ALA A 347 8.09 -4.73 -25.91
CA ALA A 347 7.42 -5.11 -24.66
C ALA A 347 6.01 -4.49 -24.55
N TRP A 348 5.82 -3.26 -25.00
CA TRP A 348 4.52 -2.58 -25.00
C TRP A 348 3.57 -3.15 -26.06
N ILE A 349 4.10 -3.50 -27.23
CA ILE A 349 3.33 -4.13 -28.32
C ILE A 349 2.83 -5.50 -27.87
N GLU A 350 3.71 -6.30 -27.28
CA GLU A 350 3.35 -7.63 -26.76
C GLU A 350 2.28 -7.49 -25.67
N ARG A 351 2.47 -6.54 -24.75
CA ARG A 351 1.49 -6.27 -23.71
C ARG A 351 0.13 -5.87 -24.27
N ALA A 352 0.09 -5.00 -25.29
CA ALA A 352 -1.16 -4.63 -25.96
C ALA A 352 -1.85 -5.84 -26.63
N ARG A 353 -1.07 -6.80 -27.12
CA ARG A 353 -1.59 -8.04 -27.72
C ARG A 353 -2.22 -8.95 -26.65
N GLU A 354 -1.52 -9.15 -25.55
CA GLU A 354 -2.00 -9.98 -24.42
C GLU A 354 -3.31 -9.47 -23.82
N LEU A 355 -3.52 -8.15 -23.78
CA LEU A 355 -4.73 -7.55 -23.22
C LEU A 355 -5.98 -7.78 -24.09
N VAL A 356 -5.84 -7.95 -25.40
CA VAL A 356 -6.96 -8.10 -26.35
C VAL A 356 -7.33 -9.58 -26.57
N HIS A 357 -6.42 -10.49 -26.34
CA HIS A 357 -6.60 -11.95 -26.51
C HIS A 357 -6.71 -12.66 -25.17
#